data_12e712ecac4ee8b9f27fcce5e3a1f7cd
#
_entry.id   12e712ecac4ee8b9f27fcce5e3a1f7cd
#
_cell.length_a   1.000
_cell.length_b   1.000
_cell.length_c   1.000
_cell.angle_alpha   90.00
_cell.angle_beta   90.00
_cell.angle_gamma   90.00
#
_symmetry.space_group_name_H-M   'P 1'
#
loop_
_entity.id
_entity.type
_entity.pdbx_description
1 polymer ?
#
loop_
_entity_poly.entity_id
_entity_poly.type
_entity_poly.pdbx_seq_one_letter_code
_entity_poly.pdbx_strand_id
1 'polypeptide(L)'
;MHGGDYLADAAPLPQILAMLIMAVSGILMGYIVYERTTFSGWELAVLSILGLNPYFLGCVSFRFDAPYMALSVLAAVMPLLCRNRNTAAYVLASGLGILAVCTSYQAAAGIFPMLVVALALRMWNRGESIREVGLFCLKSAAGYALGLIFFKLVIMIPADTSYVGNALPPAGELIPHFLKNLRSYYSLVLSDFKPFWRIAAALAAIAFCVRVVLDSRRKTVPAIAMTAAALVLMGLMCFGLYPALAATVFAPRAMYGFGVLLTVFGMTAAEGKKRFSLKIPAVVLSWIFFVFAFTYGNALSVQKDYTDFRTQLVISDLQEMEAFQSDTPVTVQLSGSIGNAPVLRNMPQNYQMLNRLIPGTFSGGDDLTQYGFYCYYGMRNVVWNPDVDLREMDLPVVEDNMYHTIRGEGSCVLVELK
;
A
#
# COMPACT_ATOMS: atom_id res chain seq x y z
N MET A 1 1.26 -22.88 4.65
CA MET A 1 2.42 -23.16 3.80
C MET A 1 2.52 -24.66 3.67
N HIS A 2 2.50 -25.14 2.46
CA HIS A 2 2.13 -26.51 2.18
C HIS A 2 3.39 -27.32 1.95
N GLY A 3 4.14 -27.63 2.98
CA GLY A 3 5.11 -28.76 3.03
C GLY A 3 5.95 -29.09 1.78
N GLY A 4 6.12 -28.16 0.85
CA GLY A 4 6.94 -28.33 -0.35
C GLY A 4 8.23 -27.55 -0.23
N ASP A 5 9.30 -28.08 -0.73
CA ASP A 5 10.62 -27.46 -0.73
C ASP A 5 10.73 -26.23 -1.66
N TYR A 6 9.71 -25.96 -2.46
CA TYR A 6 9.68 -24.88 -3.45
C TYR A 6 8.53 -23.90 -3.24
N LEU A 7 8.74 -22.66 -3.60
CA LEU A 7 7.68 -21.63 -3.64
C LEU A 7 6.62 -21.98 -4.69
N ALA A 8 5.35 -22.07 -4.25
CA ALA A 8 4.23 -22.17 -5.18
C ALA A 8 3.89 -20.77 -5.72
N ASP A 9 4.16 -20.51 -7.01
CA ASP A 9 3.73 -19.29 -7.68
C ASP A 9 2.31 -19.45 -8.22
N ALA A 10 1.34 -18.82 -7.56
CA ALA A 10 -0.07 -18.83 -7.94
C ALA A 10 -0.47 -17.62 -8.80
N ALA A 11 0.50 -16.83 -9.27
CA ALA A 11 0.20 -15.67 -10.13
C ALA A 11 -0.45 -16.12 -11.45
N PRO A 12 -1.43 -15.34 -12.01
CA PRO A 12 -1.88 -14.02 -11.53
C PRO A 12 -3.10 -14.06 -10.58
N LEU A 13 -3.48 -15.24 -10.05
CA LEU A 13 -4.71 -15.41 -9.26
C LEU A 13 -4.80 -14.46 -8.05
N PRO A 14 -3.75 -14.29 -7.20
CA PRO A 14 -3.82 -13.38 -6.07
C PRO A 14 -4.04 -11.92 -6.49
N GLN A 15 -3.41 -11.47 -7.58
CA GLN A 15 -3.58 -10.11 -8.10
C GLN A 15 -5.02 -9.89 -8.61
N ILE A 16 -5.58 -10.86 -9.34
CA ILE A 16 -6.97 -10.81 -9.81
C ILE A 16 -7.92 -10.73 -8.61
N LEU A 17 -7.70 -11.57 -7.59
CA LEU A 17 -8.50 -11.56 -6.35
C LEU A 17 -8.41 -10.21 -5.63
N ALA A 18 -7.20 -9.65 -5.50
CA ALA A 18 -7.02 -8.34 -4.90
C ALA A 18 -7.80 -7.24 -5.65
N MET A 19 -7.75 -7.23 -6.98
CA MET A 19 -8.47 -6.26 -7.79
C MET A 19 -9.99 -6.44 -7.70
N LEU A 20 -10.49 -7.68 -7.64
CA LEU A 20 -11.91 -7.96 -7.41
C LEU A 20 -12.38 -7.47 -6.03
N ILE A 21 -11.60 -7.71 -4.98
CA ILE A 21 -11.89 -7.21 -3.62
C ILE A 21 -11.93 -5.67 -3.62
N MET A 22 -10.99 -5.02 -4.31
CA MET A 22 -10.98 -3.55 -4.41
C MET A 22 -12.17 -3.02 -5.21
N ALA A 23 -12.58 -3.69 -6.29
CA ALA A 23 -13.78 -3.34 -7.05
C ALA A 23 -15.05 -3.44 -6.17
N VAL A 24 -15.19 -4.53 -5.41
CA VAL A 24 -16.28 -4.70 -4.43
C VAL A 24 -16.22 -3.60 -3.37
N SER A 25 -15.04 -3.29 -2.83
CA SER A 25 -14.86 -2.22 -1.84
C SER A 25 -15.30 -0.85 -2.40
N GLY A 26 -14.94 -0.54 -3.65
CA GLY A 26 -15.36 0.68 -4.33
C GLY A 26 -16.89 0.75 -4.52
N ILE A 27 -17.51 -0.34 -4.98
CA ILE A 27 -18.96 -0.42 -5.13
C ILE A 27 -19.68 -0.25 -3.78
N LEU A 28 -19.18 -0.89 -2.72
CA LEU A 28 -19.74 -0.73 -1.37
C LEU A 28 -19.58 0.69 -0.84
N MET A 29 -18.42 1.33 -1.05
CA MET A 29 -18.25 2.75 -0.73
C MET A 29 -19.26 3.63 -1.47
N GLY A 30 -19.44 3.40 -2.77
CA GLY A 30 -20.45 4.08 -3.57
C GLY A 30 -21.86 3.86 -3.04
N TYR A 31 -22.22 2.62 -2.71
CA TYR A 31 -23.52 2.28 -2.11
C TYR A 31 -23.74 2.99 -0.77
N ILE A 32 -22.73 2.96 0.11
CA ILE A 32 -22.80 3.60 1.44
C ILE A 32 -23.00 5.12 1.33
N VAL A 33 -22.29 5.76 0.40
CA VAL A 33 -22.31 7.23 0.24
C VAL A 33 -23.51 7.68 -0.57
N TYR A 34 -23.83 7.03 -1.68
CA TYR A 34 -24.90 7.45 -2.58
C TYR A 34 -26.27 6.92 -2.14
N GLU A 35 -26.32 5.90 -1.26
CA GLU A 35 -27.56 5.25 -0.76
C GLU A 35 -28.44 4.68 -1.90
N ARG A 36 -27.79 4.21 -2.96
CA ARG A 36 -28.42 3.59 -4.13
C ARG A 36 -27.51 2.53 -4.75
N THR A 37 -28.11 1.60 -5.50
CA THR A 37 -27.42 0.47 -6.12
C THR A 37 -27.02 0.71 -7.59
N THR A 38 -27.51 1.81 -8.19
CA THR A 38 -27.21 2.14 -9.60
C THR A 38 -26.19 3.27 -9.66
N PHE A 39 -25.17 3.11 -10.49
CA PHE A 39 -24.10 4.07 -10.68
C PHE A 39 -24.01 4.48 -12.15
N SER A 40 -23.72 5.75 -12.41
CA SER A 40 -23.37 6.21 -13.75
C SER A 40 -21.93 5.81 -14.09
N GLY A 41 -21.58 5.77 -15.39
CA GLY A 41 -20.21 5.49 -15.82
C GLY A 41 -19.16 6.44 -15.21
N TRP A 42 -19.52 7.72 -15.00
CA TRP A 42 -18.65 8.70 -14.33
C TRP A 42 -18.38 8.37 -12.86
N GLU A 43 -19.38 7.88 -12.15
CA GLU A 43 -19.24 7.45 -10.75
C GLU A 43 -18.39 6.18 -10.66
N LEU A 44 -18.60 5.22 -11.57
CA LEU A 44 -17.76 4.02 -11.62
C LEU A 44 -16.30 4.35 -11.97
N ALA A 45 -16.07 5.26 -12.93
CA ALA A 45 -14.73 5.73 -13.25
C ALA A 45 -14.03 6.36 -12.05
N VAL A 46 -14.73 7.12 -11.23
CA VAL A 46 -14.16 7.72 -10.03
C VAL A 46 -13.91 6.69 -8.92
N LEU A 47 -14.81 5.71 -8.73
CA LEU A 47 -14.64 4.64 -7.77
C LEU A 47 -13.41 3.76 -8.10
N SER A 48 -13.03 3.67 -9.38
CA SER A 48 -11.83 2.93 -9.79
C SER A 48 -10.52 3.54 -9.27
N ILE A 49 -10.50 4.82 -8.85
CA ILE A 49 -9.34 5.44 -8.19
C ILE A 49 -8.89 4.61 -6.99
N LEU A 50 -9.82 3.96 -6.28
CA LEU A 50 -9.52 3.13 -5.11
C LEU A 50 -8.50 2.03 -5.42
N GLY A 51 -8.65 1.31 -6.52
CA GLY A 51 -7.75 0.23 -6.91
C GLY A 51 -6.61 0.66 -7.85
N LEU A 52 -6.80 1.76 -8.59
CA LEU A 52 -5.83 2.23 -9.58
C LEU A 52 -4.83 3.26 -9.03
N ASN A 53 -5.01 3.75 -7.79
CA ASN A 53 -4.07 4.71 -7.25
C ASN A 53 -2.66 4.09 -7.11
N PRO A 54 -1.59 4.88 -7.37
CA PRO A 54 -0.23 4.37 -7.42
C PRO A 54 0.22 3.64 -6.17
N TYR A 55 -0.26 4.05 -5.00
CA TYR A 55 0.10 3.42 -3.73
C TYR A 55 -0.51 2.04 -3.56
N PHE A 56 -1.76 1.82 -4.02
CA PHE A 56 -2.36 0.50 -4.00
C PHE A 56 -1.77 -0.42 -5.07
N LEU A 57 -1.35 0.12 -6.22
CA LEU A 57 -0.60 -0.66 -7.22
C LEU A 57 0.69 -1.25 -6.61
N GLY A 58 1.34 -0.51 -5.69
CA GLY A 58 2.44 -1.05 -4.90
C GLY A 58 2.06 -2.27 -4.05
N CYS A 59 0.81 -2.37 -3.57
CA CYS A 59 0.31 -3.57 -2.89
C CYS A 59 0.11 -4.75 -3.84
N VAL A 60 -0.36 -4.50 -5.06
CA VAL A 60 -0.63 -5.54 -6.07
C VAL A 60 0.65 -6.25 -6.52
N SER A 61 1.81 -5.59 -6.44
CA SER A 61 3.11 -6.22 -6.76
C SER A 61 3.56 -7.28 -5.74
N PHE A 62 2.98 -7.29 -4.53
CA PHE A 62 3.22 -8.34 -3.54
C PHE A 62 2.28 -9.53 -3.80
N ARG A 63 2.77 -10.51 -4.58
CA ARG A 63 1.95 -11.61 -5.13
C ARG A 63 1.14 -12.36 -4.09
N PHE A 64 1.72 -12.65 -2.91
CA PHE A 64 1.04 -13.42 -1.85
C PHE A 64 0.16 -12.53 -0.97
N ASP A 65 0.58 -11.30 -0.70
CA ASP A 65 -0.04 -10.42 0.30
C ASP A 65 -1.12 -9.51 -0.31
N ALA A 66 -1.13 -9.33 -1.63
CA ALA A 66 -2.06 -8.42 -2.31
C ALA A 66 -3.54 -8.64 -1.93
N PRO A 67 -4.07 -9.88 -1.85
CA PRO A 67 -5.45 -10.11 -1.42
C PRO A 67 -5.73 -9.68 0.01
N TYR A 68 -4.77 -9.90 0.94
CA TYR A 68 -4.92 -9.50 2.34
C TYR A 68 -4.87 -7.97 2.49
N MET A 69 -4.01 -7.29 1.72
CA MET A 69 -3.98 -5.84 1.66
C MET A 69 -5.30 -5.27 1.11
N ALA A 70 -5.89 -5.88 0.08
CA ALA A 70 -7.20 -5.51 -0.45
C ALA A 70 -8.33 -5.83 0.56
N LEU A 71 -8.27 -6.99 1.23
CA LEU A 71 -9.23 -7.39 2.25
C LEU A 71 -9.28 -6.40 3.42
N SER A 72 -8.13 -5.80 3.80
CA SER A 72 -8.09 -4.78 4.84
C SER A 72 -8.92 -3.54 4.48
N VAL A 73 -8.95 -3.14 3.20
CA VAL A 73 -9.80 -2.04 2.72
C VAL A 73 -11.27 -2.43 2.81
N LEU A 74 -11.63 -3.62 2.35
CA LEU A 74 -13.00 -4.15 2.44
C LEU A 74 -13.46 -4.22 3.89
N ALA A 75 -12.63 -4.75 4.79
CA ALA A 75 -12.90 -4.85 6.22
C ALA A 75 -13.12 -3.48 6.89
N ALA A 76 -12.43 -2.44 6.43
CA ALA A 76 -12.63 -1.07 6.89
C ALA A 76 -13.97 -0.46 6.40
N VAL A 77 -14.46 -0.88 5.22
CA VAL A 77 -15.69 -0.35 4.60
C VAL A 77 -16.94 -1.06 5.11
N MET A 78 -16.90 -2.39 5.23
CA MET A 78 -18.08 -3.24 5.54
C MET A 78 -18.86 -2.82 6.78
N PRO A 79 -18.27 -2.42 7.91
CA PRO A 79 -19.02 -2.05 9.12
C PRO A 79 -20.02 -0.93 8.88
N LEU A 80 -19.73 -0.02 7.96
CA LEU A 80 -20.60 1.11 7.67
C LEU A 80 -21.95 0.71 7.05
N LEU A 81 -22.07 -0.51 6.53
CA LEU A 81 -23.36 -1.09 6.10
C LEU A 81 -24.30 -1.30 7.29
N CYS A 82 -23.76 -1.49 8.49
CA CYS A 82 -24.52 -1.70 9.72
C CYS A 82 -24.87 -0.40 10.45
N ARG A 83 -24.52 0.80 9.91
CA ARG A 83 -24.69 2.09 10.60
C ARG A 83 -26.11 2.39 11.04
N ASN A 84 -27.11 1.88 10.30
CA ASN A 84 -28.53 2.07 10.56
C ASN A 84 -29.14 0.94 11.43
N ARG A 85 -28.35 -0.03 11.88
CA ARG A 85 -28.76 -1.09 12.80
C ARG A 85 -28.73 -0.59 14.25
N ASN A 86 -29.13 -1.44 15.19
CA ASN A 86 -29.03 -1.11 16.61
C ASN A 86 -27.56 -0.82 17.00
N THR A 87 -27.38 -0.08 18.09
CA THR A 87 -26.06 0.40 18.54
C THR A 87 -25.06 -0.74 18.77
N ALA A 88 -25.52 -1.83 19.42
CA ALA A 88 -24.64 -2.97 19.72
C ALA A 88 -24.15 -3.65 18.44
N ALA A 89 -25.05 -3.90 17.48
CA ALA A 89 -24.68 -4.51 16.20
C ALA A 89 -23.69 -3.65 15.40
N TYR A 90 -23.87 -2.32 15.39
CA TYR A 90 -22.96 -1.42 14.69
C TYR A 90 -21.58 -1.34 15.35
N VAL A 91 -21.54 -1.21 16.69
CA VAL A 91 -20.29 -1.18 17.46
C VAL A 91 -19.53 -2.50 17.31
N LEU A 92 -20.23 -3.63 17.40
CA LEU A 92 -19.62 -4.95 17.23
C LEU A 92 -19.10 -5.15 15.80
N ALA A 93 -19.90 -4.81 14.78
CA ALA A 93 -19.47 -4.88 13.39
C ALA A 93 -18.22 -4.00 13.12
N SER A 94 -18.19 -2.79 13.71
CA SER A 94 -17.04 -1.89 13.62
C SER A 94 -15.81 -2.50 14.31
N GLY A 95 -15.97 -3.07 15.51
CA GLY A 95 -14.89 -3.73 16.23
C GLY A 95 -14.32 -4.92 15.46
N LEU A 96 -15.17 -5.79 14.91
CA LEU A 96 -14.75 -6.93 14.09
C LEU A 96 -14.08 -6.48 12.79
N GLY A 97 -14.60 -5.43 12.14
CA GLY A 97 -13.99 -4.85 10.94
C GLY A 97 -12.59 -4.32 11.22
N ILE A 98 -12.40 -3.58 12.31
CA ILE A 98 -11.08 -3.05 12.69
C ILE A 98 -10.12 -4.18 13.12
N LEU A 99 -10.62 -5.20 13.82
CA LEU A 99 -9.83 -6.39 14.11
C LEU A 99 -9.33 -7.05 12.81
N ALA A 100 -10.22 -7.24 11.83
CA ALA A 100 -9.86 -7.79 10.52
C ALA A 100 -8.86 -6.90 9.77
N VAL A 101 -8.96 -5.55 9.86
CA VAL A 101 -7.95 -4.62 9.34
C VAL A 101 -6.60 -4.88 10.00
N CYS A 102 -6.55 -4.94 11.33
CA CYS A 102 -5.29 -5.09 12.07
C CYS A 102 -4.63 -6.45 11.83
N THR A 103 -5.40 -7.51 11.60
CA THR A 103 -4.89 -8.87 11.33
C THR A 103 -4.56 -9.11 9.87
N SER A 104 -5.08 -8.30 8.93
CA SER A 104 -4.77 -8.40 7.51
C SER A 104 -3.70 -7.41 7.08
N TYR A 105 -3.97 -6.09 7.16
CA TYR A 105 -2.97 -5.06 6.85
C TYR A 105 -3.27 -3.72 7.54
N GLN A 106 -2.47 -3.36 8.52
CA GLN A 106 -2.69 -2.21 9.42
C GLN A 106 -2.69 -0.84 8.72
N ALA A 107 -2.12 -0.72 7.52
CA ALA A 107 -2.15 0.53 6.75
C ALA A 107 -3.58 1.03 6.44
N ALA A 108 -4.57 0.11 6.44
CA ALA A 108 -5.99 0.46 6.25
C ALA A 108 -6.65 1.04 7.50
N ALA A 109 -5.99 1.07 8.66
CA ALA A 109 -6.62 1.48 9.92
C ALA A 109 -7.21 2.91 9.90
N GLY A 110 -6.69 3.79 9.04
CA GLY A 110 -7.23 5.14 8.85
C GLY A 110 -8.47 5.23 7.95
N ILE A 111 -8.80 4.18 7.19
CA ILE A 111 -9.89 4.23 6.19
C ILE A 111 -11.25 4.33 6.86
N PHE A 112 -11.53 3.47 7.84
CA PHE A 112 -12.81 3.50 8.55
C PHE A 112 -13.09 4.87 9.19
N PRO A 113 -12.20 5.45 10.03
CA PRO A 113 -12.45 6.77 10.62
C PRO A 113 -12.54 7.89 9.57
N MET A 114 -11.78 7.82 8.48
CA MET A 114 -11.89 8.77 7.37
C MET A 114 -13.28 8.74 6.71
N LEU A 115 -13.82 7.55 6.46
CA LEU A 115 -15.18 7.37 5.93
C LEU A 115 -16.25 7.80 6.93
N VAL A 116 -16.06 7.57 8.22
CA VAL A 116 -16.94 8.08 9.29
C VAL A 116 -16.98 9.61 9.25
N VAL A 117 -15.85 10.29 9.12
CA VAL A 117 -15.80 11.75 9.00
C VAL A 117 -16.54 12.25 7.75
N ALA A 118 -16.33 11.59 6.61
CA ALA A 118 -17.02 11.94 5.37
C ALA A 118 -18.55 11.77 5.48
N LEU A 119 -19.01 10.68 6.10
CA LEU A 119 -20.44 10.43 6.32
C LEU A 119 -21.03 11.39 7.36
N ALA A 120 -20.32 11.68 8.45
CA ALA A 120 -20.73 12.65 9.47
C ALA A 120 -20.92 14.05 8.85
N LEU A 121 -19.97 14.49 8.00
CA LEU A 121 -20.11 15.74 7.25
C LEU A 121 -21.35 15.72 6.34
N ARG A 122 -21.63 14.59 5.68
CA ARG A 122 -22.80 14.44 4.81
C ARG A 122 -24.11 14.50 5.62
N MET A 123 -24.21 13.79 6.75
CA MET A 123 -25.36 13.81 7.66
C MET A 123 -25.64 15.24 8.14
N TRP A 124 -24.60 15.91 8.62
CA TRP A 124 -24.71 17.28 9.10
C TRP A 124 -25.17 18.26 8.00
N ASN A 125 -24.62 18.16 6.79
CA ASN A 125 -25.02 19.00 5.66
C ASN A 125 -26.45 18.71 5.17
N ARG A 126 -26.97 17.49 5.38
CA ARG A 126 -28.38 17.14 5.11
C ARG A 126 -29.35 17.70 6.15
N GLY A 127 -28.86 18.31 7.22
CA GLY A 127 -29.67 18.95 8.26
C GLY A 127 -29.91 18.09 9.49
N GLU A 128 -29.27 16.93 9.61
CA GLU A 128 -29.36 16.09 10.81
C GLU A 128 -28.85 16.86 12.05
N SER A 129 -29.38 16.53 13.22
CA SER A 129 -29.00 17.23 14.46
C SER A 129 -27.56 16.93 14.85
N ILE A 130 -26.90 17.84 15.54
CA ILE A 130 -25.53 17.66 16.04
C ILE A 130 -25.46 16.46 17.00
N ARG A 131 -26.56 16.14 17.69
CA ARG A 131 -26.65 14.98 18.55
C ARG A 131 -26.62 13.68 17.77
N GLU A 132 -27.33 13.58 16.65
CA GLU A 132 -27.35 12.39 15.79
C GLU A 132 -25.98 12.15 15.17
N VAL A 133 -25.37 13.22 14.61
CA VAL A 133 -24.01 13.16 14.05
C VAL A 133 -22.99 12.78 15.13
N GLY A 134 -23.06 13.38 16.32
CA GLY A 134 -22.19 13.08 17.45
C GLY A 134 -22.35 11.64 17.94
N LEU A 135 -23.58 11.11 18.03
CA LEU A 135 -23.83 9.72 18.39
C LEU A 135 -23.29 8.75 17.35
N PHE A 136 -23.39 9.06 16.06
CA PHE A 136 -22.79 8.26 15.00
C PHE A 136 -21.26 8.20 15.14
N CYS A 137 -20.62 9.36 15.33
CA CYS A 137 -19.16 9.43 15.54
C CYS A 137 -18.75 8.66 16.82
N LEU A 138 -19.48 8.82 17.93
CA LEU A 138 -19.18 8.15 19.20
C LEU A 138 -19.29 6.62 19.09
N LYS A 139 -20.34 6.10 18.46
CA LYS A 139 -20.51 4.66 18.22
C LYS A 139 -19.39 4.11 17.33
N SER A 140 -19.02 4.86 16.29
CA SER A 140 -17.91 4.49 15.40
C SER A 140 -16.57 4.45 16.15
N ALA A 141 -16.29 5.47 16.97
CA ALA A 141 -15.09 5.52 17.80
C ALA A 141 -15.05 4.39 18.84
N ALA A 142 -16.19 4.06 19.46
CA ALA A 142 -16.28 2.95 20.41
C ALA A 142 -15.97 1.60 19.73
N GLY A 143 -16.55 1.35 18.54
CA GLY A 143 -16.23 0.15 17.77
C GLY A 143 -14.77 0.09 17.32
N TYR A 144 -14.22 1.21 16.86
CA TYR A 144 -12.81 1.33 16.48
C TYR A 144 -11.89 1.01 17.66
N ALA A 145 -12.13 1.63 18.81
CA ALA A 145 -11.36 1.38 20.04
C ALA A 145 -11.48 -0.08 20.50
N LEU A 146 -12.68 -0.68 20.46
CA LEU A 146 -12.90 -2.08 20.81
C LEU A 146 -12.03 -3.02 19.95
N GLY A 147 -12.00 -2.81 18.63
CA GLY A 147 -11.19 -3.61 17.72
C GLY A 147 -9.69 -3.47 17.98
N LEU A 148 -9.20 -2.24 18.20
CA LEU A 148 -7.78 -1.98 18.51
C LEU A 148 -7.37 -2.58 19.86
N ILE A 149 -8.20 -2.42 20.90
CA ILE A 149 -7.90 -2.95 22.23
C ILE A 149 -7.83 -4.47 22.16
N PHE A 150 -8.81 -5.11 21.52
CA PHE A 150 -8.82 -6.56 21.37
C PHE A 150 -7.60 -7.04 20.59
N PHE A 151 -7.27 -6.40 19.49
CA PHE A 151 -6.07 -6.72 18.70
C PHE A 151 -4.80 -6.63 19.56
N LYS A 152 -4.62 -5.54 20.30
CA LYS A 152 -3.43 -5.32 21.12
C LYS A 152 -3.32 -6.31 22.29
N LEU A 153 -4.42 -6.59 22.98
CA LEU A 153 -4.42 -7.40 24.20
C LEU A 153 -4.49 -8.90 23.95
N VAL A 154 -5.04 -9.33 22.80
CA VAL A 154 -5.29 -10.75 22.53
C VAL A 154 -4.40 -11.28 21.40
N ILE A 155 -4.25 -10.51 20.31
CA ILE A 155 -3.56 -11.00 19.11
C ILE A 155 -2.06 -10.68 19.16
N MET A 156 -1.68 -9.45 19.56
CA MET A 156 -0.28 -9.03 19.56
C MET A 156 0.58 -9.62 20.70
N ILE A 157 -0.01 -10.00 21.83
CA ILE A 157 0.76 -10.50 22.97
C ILE A 157 1.58 -11.75 22.62
N PRO A 158 1.04 -12.75 21.90
CA PRO A 158 1.79 -13.94 21.52
C PRO A 158 2.63 -13.74 20.24
N ALA A 159 2.51 -12.62 19.55
CA ALA A 159 3.22 -12.41 18.29
C ALA A 159 4.64 -11.94 18.51
N ASP A 160 5.59 -12.50 17.76
CA ASP A 160 6.94 -11.97 17.68
C ASP A 160 6.91 -10.59 16.98
N THR A 161 7.26 -9.55 17.74
CA THR A 161 7.29 -8.15 17.26
C THR A 161 8.69 -7.71 16.85
N SER A 162 9.68 -8.59 16.85
CA SER A 162 11.07 -8.26 16.47
C SER A 162 11.20 -7.78 15.03
N TYR A 163 10.32 -8.26 14.14
CA TYR A 163 10.33 -7.92 12.70
C TYR A 163 9.86 -6.48 12.40
N VAL A 164 8.95 -5.92 13.17
CA VAL A 164 8.46 -4.56 12.97
C VAL A 164 8.52 -3.79 14.29
N GLY A 165 9.31 -2.74 14.34
CA GLY A 165 9.37 -1.84 15.51
C GLY A 165 8.03 -1.13 15.74
N ASN A 166 7.10 -1.78 16.43
CA ASN A 166 5.76 -1.24 16.77
C ASN A 166 5.79 -0.31 17.99
N ALA A 167 6.97 0.14 18.41
CA ALA A 167 7.12 1.01 19.55
C ALA A 167 6.50 2.39 19.27
N LEU A 168 5.70 2.86 20.22
CA LEU A 168 5.28 4.26 20.25
C LEU A 168 6.44 5.09 20.85
N PRO A 169 6.63 6.34 20.42
CA PRO A 169 7.56 7.24 21.06
C PRO A 169 7.09 7.54 22.49
N PRO A 170 7.96 8.08 23.37
CA PRO A 170 7.57 8.53 24.71
C PRO A 170 6.34 9.45 24.64
N ALA A 171 5.48 9.39 25.66
CA ALA A 171 4.19 10.11 25.66
C ALA A 171 4.35 11.62 25.41
N GLY A 172 5.41 12.25 25.91
CA GLY A 172 5.69 13.68 25.67
C GLY A 172 6.11 14.01 24.23
N GLU A 173 6.57 13.03 23.46
CA GLU A 173 7.03 13.20 22.07
C GLU A 173 6.01 12.70 21.03
N LEU A 174 4.92 12.10 21.46
CA LEU A 174 3.94 11.48 20.56
C LEU A 174 3.39 12.47 19.54
N ILE A 175 2.96 13.67 19.97
CA ILE A 175 2.38 14.68 19.08
C ILE A 175 3.44 15.27 18.12
N PRO A 176 4.61 15.72 18.58
CA PRO A 176 5.68 16.16 17.70
C PRO A 176 6.09 15.08 16.67
N HIS A 177 6.22 13.83 17.10
CA HIS A 177 6.56 12.69 16.23
C HIS A 177 5.48 12.46 15.16
N PHE A 178 4.22 12.41 15.58
CA PHE A 178 3.09 12.26 14.68
C PHE A 178 3.08 13.36 13.60
N LEU A 179 3.22 14.62 13.99
CA LEU A 179 3.23 15.74 13.04
C LEU A 179 4.44 15.71 12.10
N LYS A 180 5.62 15.35 12.61
CA LYS A 180 6.84 15.17 11.81
C LYS A 180 6.64 14.07 10.76
N ASN A 181 6.17 12.89 11.17
CA ASN A 181 5.93 11.78 10.28
C ASN A 181 4.84 12.09 9.26
N LEU A 182 3.75 12.71 9.68
CA LEU A 182 2.68 13.16 8.79
C LEU A 182 3.20 14.13 7.71
N ARG A 183 4.02 15.11 8.09
CA ARG A 183 4.69 16.02 7.15
C ARG A 183 5.56 15.25 6.16
N SER A 184 6.30 14.24 6.62
CA SER A 184 7.13 13.39 5.77
C SER A 184 6.29 12.62 4.76
N TYR A 185 5.16 12.04 5.16
CA TYR A 185 4.22 11.37 4.25
C TYR A 185 3.70 12.31 3.17
N TYR A 186 3.25 13.51 3.53
CA TYR A 186 2.78 14.48 2.54
C TYR A 186 3.91 15.00 1.64
N SER A 187 5.12 15.14 2.16
CA SER A 187 6.28 15.47 1.35
C SER A 187 6.57 14.39 0.30
N LEU A 188 6.45 13.11 0.70
CA LEU A 188 6.57 11.98 -0.22
C LEU A 188 5.46 11.99 -1.29
N VAL A 189 4.20 12.24 -0.90
CA VAL A 189 3.11 12.40 -1.88
C VAL A 189 3.43 13.50 -2.89
N LEU A 190 3.95 14.63 -2.41
CA LEU A 190 4.32 15.74 -3.30
C LEU A 190 5.51 15.37 -4.21
N SER A 191 6.46 14.57 -3.76
CA SER A 191 7.57 14.13 -4.62
C SER A 191 7.13 13.05 -5.62
N ASP A 192 6.28 12.11 -5.18
CA ASP A 192 5.80 11.00 -6.01
C ASP A 192 4.87 11.48 -7.14
N PHE A 193 4.05 12.50 -6.87
CA PHE A 193 3.08 13.02 -7.81
C PHE A 193 3.72 14.10 -8.70
N LYS A 194 3.63 13.94 -10.01
CA LYS A 194 3.98 14.99 -10.98
C LYS A 194 3.15 16.26 -10.77
N PRO A 195 3.64 17.43 -11.23
CA PRO A 195 2.86 18.68 -11.15
C PRO A 195 1.44 18.54 -11.67
N PHE A 196 1.25 17.92 -12.81
CA PHE A 196 -0.06 17.67 -13.41
C PHE A 196 -0.97 16.78 -12.52
N TRP A 197 -0.43 15.73 -11.87
CA TRP A 197 -1.20 14.91 -10.94
C TRP A 197 -1.59 15.68 -9.68
N ARG A 198 -0.68 16.52 -9.17
CA ARG A 198 -0.95 17.42 -8.02
C ARG A 198 -2.08 18.39 -8.33
N ILE A 199 -2.06 18.98 -9.54
CA ILE A 199 -3.13 19.88 -10.01
C ILE A 199 -4.46 19.13 -10.08
N ALA A 200 -4.50 17.94 -10.69
CA ALA A 200 -5.73 17.15 -10.79
C ALA A 200 -6.27 16.74 -9.40
N ALA A 201 -5.41 16.32 -8.48
CA ALA A 201 -5.79 16.00 -7.11
C ALA A 201 -6.30 17.22 -6.33
N ALA A 202 -5.63 18.39 -6.47
CA ALA A 202 -6.06 19.64 -5.85
C ALA A 202 -7.42 20.09 -6.39
N LEU A 203 -7.63 20.01 -7.71
CA LEU A 203 -8.91 20.33 -8.33
C LEU A 203 -10.02 19.37 -7.91
N ALA A 204 -9.73 18.09 -7.70
CA ALA A 204 -10.68 17.14 -7.14
C ALA A 204 -11.07 17.48 -5.69
N ALA A 205 -10.10 17.89 -4.86
CA ALA A 205 -10.36 18.38 -3.51
C ALA A 205 -11.19 19.67 -3.50
N ILE A 206 -10.89 20.62 -4.39
CA ILE A 206 -11.69 21.85 -4.56
C ILE A 206 -13.11 21.49 -5.02
N ALA A 207 -13.26 20.59 -5.98
CA ALA A 207 -14.56 20.13 -6.45
C ALA A 207 -15.38 19.47 -5.34
N PHE A 208 -14.74 18.67 -4.48
CA PHE A 208 -15.33 18.13 -3.26
C PHE A 208 -15.86 19.27 -2.35
N CYS A 209 -15.03 20.24 -2.00
CA CYS A 209 -15.43 21.37 -1.13
C CYS A 209 -16.60 22.14 -1.71
N VAL A 210 -16.50 22.54 -2.97
CA VAL A 210 -17.55 23.27 -3.68
C VAL A 210 -18.85 22.46 -3.68
N ARG A 211 -18.77 21.17 -3.98
CA ARG A 211 -19.94 20.28 -3.99
C ARG A 211 -20.62 20.19 -2.64
N VAL A 212 -19.84 19.94 -1.58
CA VAL A 212 -20.34 19.82 -0.21
C VAL A 212 -21.03 21.10 0.25
N VAL A 213 -20.42 22.25 -0.01
CA VAL A 213 -20.97 23.56 0.40
C VAL A 213 -22.24 23.91 -0.38
N LEU A 214 -22.22 23.70 -1.71
CA LEU A 214 -23.36 24.06 -2.57
C LEU A 214 -24.58 23.16 -2.37
N ASP A 215 -24.40 21.91 -1.92
CA ASP A 215 -25.50 20.97 -1.64
C ASP A 215 -25.91 20.95 -0.17
N SER A 216 -25.25 21.77 0.67
CA SER A 216 -25.57 21.85 2.09
C SER A 216 -26.92 22.53 2.34
N ARG A 217 -27.71 21.96 3.26
CA ARG A 217 -28.92 22.59 3.82
C ARG A 217 -28.59 23.60 4.93
N ARG A 218 -27.33 23.71 5.32
CA ARG A 218 -26.86 24.66 6.35
C ARG A 218 -26.49 25.99 5.72
N LYS A 219 -26.38 27.03 6.56
CA LYS A 219 -25.85 28.33 6.13
C LYS A 219 -24.42 28.17 5.60
N THR A 220 -24.01 28.96 4.62
CA THR A 220 -22.75 28.86 3.89
C THR A 220 -21.53 28.87 4.81
N VAL A 221 -21.47 29.79 5.79
CA VAL A 221 -20.31 29.90 6.68
C VAL A 221 -20.10 28.65 7.54
N PRO A 222 -21.10 28.13 8.27
CA PRO A 222 -20.97 26.83 8.97
C PRO A 222 -20.64 25.67 8.02
N ALA A 223 -21.20 25.63 6.80
CA ALA A 223 -20.89 24.57 5.82
C ALA A 223 -19.42 24.59 5.41
N ILE A 224 -18.85 25.77 5.15
CA ILE A 224 -17.41 25.93 4.86
C ILE A 224 -16.57 25.48 6.06
N ALA A 225 -16.89 25.95 7.27
CA ALA A 225 -16.14 25.61 8.47
C ALA A 225 -16.10 24.09 8.74
N MET A 226 -17.26 23.42 8.64
CA MET A 226 -17.35 21.97 8.84
C MET A 226 -16.66 21.19 7.73
N THR A 227 -16.71 21.68 6.48
CA THR A 227 -15.97 21.06 5.37
C THR A 227 -14.46 21.17 5.58
N ALA A 228 -13.97 22.33 6.01
CA ALA A 228 -12.56 22.53 6.32
C ALA A 228 -12.10 21.61 7.48
N ALA A 229 -12.89 21.53 8.56
CA ALA A 229 -12.61 20.63 9.68
C ALA A 229 -12.56 19.17 9.24
N ALA A 230 -13.53 18.73 8.42
CA ALA A 230 -13.56 17.37 7.90
C ALA A 230 -12.35 17.07 6.99
N LEU A 231 -11.91 18.01 6.14
CA LEU A 231 -10.70 17.85 5.34
C LEU A 231 -9.46 17.65 6.20
N VAL A 232 -9.30 18.47 7.24
CA VAL A 232 -8.18 18.34 8.17
C VAL A 232 -8.22 16.97 8.85
N LEU A 233 -9.38 16.56 9.39
CA LEU A 233 -9.52 15.26 10.05
C LEU A 233 -9.25 14.09 9.11
N MET A 234 -9.81 14.09 7.90
CA MET A 234 -9.54 13.05 6.90
C MET A 234 -8.06 13.02 6.51
N GLY A 235 -7.43 14.17 6.36
CA GLY A 235 -6.00 14.28 6.08
C GLY A 235 -5.13 13.73 7.22
N LEU A 236 -5.48 13.97 8.47
CA LEU A 236 -4.77 13.41 9.63
C LEU A 236 -4.88 11.88 9.69
N MET A 237 -6.01 11.31 9.25
CA MET A 237 -6.28 9.87 9.29
C MET A 237 -5.78 9.10 8.07
N CYS A 238 -5.36 9.81 7.02
CA CYS A 238 -5.05 9.27 5.70
C CYS A 238 -4.01 8.13 5.71
N PHE A 239 -3.03 8.19 6.63
CA PHE A 239 -1.96 7.19 6.74
C PHE A 239 -2.14 6.26 7.95
N GLY A 240 -3.36 6.17 8.49
CA GLY A 240 -3.71 5.31 9.61
C GLY A 240 -2.93 5.60 10.87
N LEU A 241 -2.43 4.54 11.51
CA LEU A 241 -1.69 4.63 12.76
C LEU A 241 -0.18 4.85 12.57
N TYR A 242 0.34 4.66 11.36
CA TYR A 242 1.78 4.73 11.08
C TYR A 242 2.46 6.05 11.47
N PRO A 243 1.84 7.24 11.28
CA PRO A 243 2.48 8.47 11.73
C PRO A 243 2.76 8.53 13.25
N ALA A 244 2.05 7.72 14.04
CA ALA A 244 2.25 7.66 15.50
C ALA A 244 3.42 6.76 15.92
N LEU A 245 3.95 5.91 15.02
CA LEU A 245 5.03 4.98 15.34
C LEU A 245 6.39 5.67 15.42
N ALA A 246 7.25 5.21 16.33
CA ALA A 246 8.64 5.69 16.47
C ALA A 246 9.45 5.37 15.20
N ALA A 247 9.34 4.13 14.69
CA ALA A 247 9.89 3.70 13.40
C ALA A 247 8.76 3.54 12.42
N THR A 248 8.46 4.58 11.62
CA THR A 248 7.35 4.56 10.68
C THR A 248 7.75 4.01 9.32
N VAL A 249 6.78 3.38 8.62
CA VAL A 249 6.99 2.73 7.30
C VAL A 249 6.59 3.68 6.18
N PHE A 250 7.56 4.25 5.48
CA PHE A 250 7.33 5.15 4.35
C PHE A 250 7.19 4.46 2.98
N ALA A 251 7.04 3.15 2.95
CA ALA A 251 6.85 2.41 1.71
C ALA A 251 5.51 2.77 1.02
N PRO A 252 5.46 2.77 -0.34
CA PRO A 252 4.23 3.10 -1.08
C PRO A 252 3.03 2.28 -0.61
N ARG A 253 3.21 0.98 -0.37
CA ARG A 253 2.15 0.08 0.13
C ARG A 253 1.53 0.51 1.47
N ALA A 254 2.21 1.36 2.26
CA ALA A 254 1.68 1.91 3.50
C ALA A 254 0.89 3.21 3.30
N MET A 255 0.85 3.76 2.07
CA MET A 255 0.32 5.09 1.78
C MET A 255 -1.00 5.07 0.98
N TYR A 256 -1.58 3.91 0.70
CA TYR A 256 -2.78 3.82 -0.15
C TYR A 256 -4.04 4.47 0.46
N GLY A 257 -4.05 4.78 1.75
CA GLY A 257 -5.10 5.59 2.35
C GLY A 257 -5.24 6.98 1.71
N PHE A 258 -4.16 7.53 1.11
CA PHE A 258 -4.25 8.74 0.29
C PHE A 258 -5.10 8.52 -0.97
N GLY A 259 -5.00 7.35 -1.60
CA GLY A 259 -5.88 6.97 -2.72
C GLY A 259 -7.34 6.86 -2.30
N VAL A 260 -7.61 6.38 -1.08
CA VAL A 260 -8.98 6.36 -0.52
C VAL A 260 -9.49 7.79 -0.32
N LEU A 261 -8.67 8.70 0.20
CA LEU A 261 -9.02 10.12 0.35
C LEU A 261 -9.40 10.74 -1.00
N LEU A 262 -8.60 10.51 -2.04
CA LEU A 262 -8.91 10.98 -3.39
C LEU A 262 -10.20 10.35 -3.95
N THR A 263 -10.48 9.08 -3.62
CA THR A 263 -11.73 8.43 -3.98
C THR A 263 -12.93 9.08 -3.29
N VAL A 264 -12.81 9.43 -2.00
CA VAL A 264 -13.85 10.17 -1.25
C VAL A 264 -14.13 11.52 -1.88
N PHE A 265 -13.07 12.28 -2.26
CA PHE A 265 -13.24 13.55 -2.95
C PHE A 265 -13.96 13.38 -4.29
N GLY A 266 -13.50 12.44 -5.08
CA GLY A 266 -14.02 12.19 -6.41
C GLY A 266 -15.47 11.72 -6.38
N MET A 267 -15.82 10.73 -5.53
CA MET A 267 -17.19 10.22 -5.48
C MET A 267 -18.19 11.27 -4.99
N THR A 268 -17.79 12.14 -4.05
CA THR A 268 -18.64 13.25 -3.61
C THR A 268 -18.83 14.27 -4.74
N ALA A 269 -17.78 14.63 -5.46
CA ALA A 269 -17.85 15.56 -6.60
C ALA A 269 -18.66 14.98 -7.77
N ALA A 270 -18.60 13.65 -7.99
CA ALA A 270 -19.26 12.97 -9.11
C ALA A 270 -20.73 12.64 -8.86
N GLU A 271 -21.26 12.79 -7.65
CA GLU A 271 -22.61 12.39 -7.29
C GLU A 271 -23.69 13.04 -8.15
N GLY A 272 -24.60 12.21 -8.69
CA GLY A 272 -25.79 12.66 -9.40
C GLY A 272 -25.51 13.24 -10.80
N LYS A 273 -26.56 13.77 -11.46
CA LYS A 273 -26.51 14.27 -12.84
C LYS A 273 -26.15 15.77 -12.94
N LYS A 274 -26.40 16.52 -11.90
CA LYS A 274 -26.17 17.98 -11.89
C LYS A 274 -24.67 18.32 -11.75
N ARG A 275 -24.27 19.50 -12.23
CA ARG A 275 -22.90 20.05 -12.05
C ARG A 275 -21.80 19.17 -12.64
N PHE A 276 -21.95 18.85 -13.90
CA PHE A 276 -21.00 17.99 -14.64
C PHE A 276 -19.54 18.46 -14.52
N SER A 277 -19.29 19.78 -14.52
CA SER A 277 -17.95 20.35 -14.41
C SER A 277 -17.17 19.93 -13.14
N LEU A 278 -17.87 19.67 -12.04
CA LEU A 278 -17.22 19.24 -10.79
C LEU A 278 -16.73 17.80 -10.84
N LYS A 279 -17.22 16.98 -11.78
CA LYS A 279 -16.78 15.58 -11.96
C LYS A 279 -15.46 15.47 -12.71
N ILE A 280 -15.17 16.43 -13.58
CA ILE A 280 -14.06 16.37 -14.54
C ILE A 280 -12.72 16.13 -13.84
N PRO A 281 -12.33 16.86 -12.77
CA PRO A 281 -11.03 16.64 -12.13
C PRO A 281 -10.82 15.21 -11.61
N ALA A 282 -11.87 14.61 -11.01
CA ALA A 282 -11.79 13.26 -10.48
C ALA A 282 -11.74 12.21 -11.60
N VAL A 283 -12.47 12.41 -12.70
CA VAL A 283 -12.41 11.53 -13.86
C VAL A 283 -11.05 11.61 -14.56
N VAL A 284 -10.50 12.83 -14.68
CA VAL A 284 -9.13 13.03 -15.19
C VAL A 284 -8.11 12.31 -14.31
N LEU A 285 -8.25 12.41 -12.99
CA LEU A 285 -7.38 11.71 -12.05
C LEU A 285 -7.49 10.18 -12.19
N SER A 286 -8.71 9.65 -12.35
CA SER A 286 -8.93 8.22 -12.62
C SER A 286 -8.24 7.79 -13.92
N TRP A 287 -8.36 8.58 -14.98
CA TRP A 287 -7.69 8.30 -16.25
C TRP A 287 -6.17 8.32 -16.13
N ILE A 288 -5.63 9.31 -15.40
CA ILE A 288 -4.18 9.39 -15.12
C ILE A 288 -3.69 8.12 -14.43
N PHE A 289 -4.40 7.66 -13.41
CA PHE A 289 -4.01 6.46 -12.66
C PHE A 289 -4.19 5.19 -13.50
N PHE A 290 -5.21 5.13 -14.35
CA PHE A 290 -5.37 4.05 -15.32
C PHE A 290 -4.17 3.96 -16.25
N VAL A 291 -3.76 5.06 -16.89
CA VAL A 291 -2.57 5.09 -17.75
C VAL A 291 -1.31 4.70 -16.98
N PHE A 292 -1.16 5.21 -15.75
CA PHE A 292 -0.01 4.88 -14.90
C PHE A 292 0.01 3.39 -14.52
N ALA A 293 -1.12 2.76 -14.29
CA ALA A 293 -1.19 1.32 -13.98
C ALA A 293 -0.59 0.47 -15.10
N PHE A 294 -0.88 0.78 -16.38
CA PHE A 294 -0.26 0.10 -17.52
C PHE A 294 1.23 0.39 -17.61
N THR A 295 1.64 1.65 -17.39
CA THR A 295 3.05 2.04 -17.38
C THR A 295 3.82 1.26 -16.31
N TYR A 296 3.25 1.13 -15.12
CA TYR A 296 3.85 0.38 -14.02
C TYR A 296 3.91 -1.12 -14.30
N GLY A 297 2.81 -1.71 -14.82
CA GLY A 297 2.79 -3.13 -15.19
C GLY A 297 3.86 -3.47 -16.25
N ASN A 298 4.01 -2.62 -17.26
CA ASN A 298 5.07 -2.78 -18.25
C ASN A 298 6.48 -2.64 -17.65
N ALA A 299 6.67 -1.68 -16.74
CA ALA A 299 7.95 -1.50 -16.05
C ALA A 299 8.33 -2.72 -15.19
N LEU A 300 7.34 -3.33 -14.49
CA LEU A 300 7.56 -4.56 -13.73
C LEU A 300 7.93 -5.74 -14.62
N SER A 301 7.26 -5.89 -15.78
CA SER A 301 7.59 -6.95 -16.74
C SER A 301 9.04 -6.82 -17.23
N VAL A 302 9.42 -5.63 -17.67
CA VAL A 302 10.78 -5.34 -18.15
C VAL A 302 11.83 -5.56 -17.05
N GLN A 303 11.54 -5.13 -15.82
CA GLN A 303 12.44 -5.37 -14.69
C GLN A 303 12.59 -6.85 -14.38
N LYS A 304 11.49 -7.60 -14.43
CA LYS A 304 11.51 -9.05 -14.23
C LYS A 304 12.39 -9.73 -15.29
N ASP A 305 12.17 -9.42 -16.57
CA ASP A 305 12.95 -10.04 -17.66
C ASP A 305 14.46 -9.74 -17.51
N TYR A 306 14.81 -8.52 -17.09
CA TYR A 306 16.19 -8.15 -16.81
C TYR A 306 16.76 -8.90 -15.59
N THR A 307 15.98 -9.02 -14.52
CA THR A 307 16.37 -9.76 -13.32
C THR A 307 16.60 -11.23 -13.65
N ASP A 308 15.68 -11.86 -14.39
CA ASP A 308 15.79 -13.25 -14.82
C ASP A 308 17.05 -13.47 -15.67
N PHE A 309 17.31 -12.59 -16.63
CA PHE A 309 18.53 -12.62 -17.46
C PHE A 309 19.78 -12.56 -16.60
N ARG A 310 19.87 -11.61 -15.68
CA ARG A 310 21.04 -11.42 -14.81
C ARG A 310 21.25 -12.59 -13.85
N THR A 311 20.16 -13.15 -13.32
CA THR A 311 20.20 -14.32 -12.45
C THR A 311 20.65 -15.57 -13.20
N GLN A 312 20.17 -15.77 -14.42
CA GLN A 312 20.58 -16.92 -15.25
C GLN A 312 22.07 -16.88 -15.60
N LEU A 313 22.64 -15.70 -15.87
CA LEU A 313 24.08 -15.58 -16.09
C LEU A 313 24.87 -16.01 -14.86
N VAL A 314 24.49 -15.51 -13.67
CA VAL A 314 25.16 -15.92 -12.41
C VAL A 314 25.03 -17.42 -12.19
N ILE A 315 23.86 -18.02 -12.39
CA ILE A 315 23.66 -19.46 -12.21
C ILE A 315 24.51 -20.26 -13.20
N SER A 316 24.58 -19.81 -14.45
CA SER A 316 25.41 -20.48 -15.47
C SER A 316 26.88 -20.54 -15.04
N ASP A 317 27.43 -19.40 -14.62
CA ASP A 317 28.82 -19.31 -14.22
C ASP A 317 29.10 -20.06 -12.90
N LEU A 318 28.14 -20.06 -11.95
CA LEU A 318 28.24 -20.87 -10.72
C LEU A 318 28.25 -22.37 -11.03
N GLN A 319 27.47 -22.84 -12.00
CA GLN A 319 27.42 -24.26 -12.38
C GLN A 319 28.70 -24.79 -13.01
N GLU A 320 29.54 -23.90 -13.54
CA GLU A 320 30.87 -24.26 -14.10
C GLU A 320 31.92 -24.48 -13.00
N MET A 321 31.66 -24.00 -11.78
CA MET A 321 32.58 -24.16 -10.65
C MET A 321 32.55 -25.58 -10.11
N GLU A 322 33.72 -26.12 -9.74
CA GLU A 322 33.87 -27.46 -9.16
C GLU A 322 33.00 -27.65 -7.89
N ALA A 323 32.87 -26.61 -7.08
CA ALA A 323 32.05 -26.60 -5.87
C ALA A 323 30.57 -26.97 -6.11
N PHE A 324 30.03 -26.68 -7.31
CA PHE A 324 28.65 -26.97 -7.68
C PHE A 324 28.47 -28.29 -8.44
N GLN A 325 29.54 -29.05 -8.68
CA GLN A 325 29.48 -30.36 -9.32
C GLN A 325 29.09 -31.49 -8.34
N SER A 326 28.95 -31.17 -7.06
CA SER A 326 28.55 -32.12 -6.00
C SER A 326 27.35 -31.57 -5.21
N ASP A 327 26.69 -32.49 -4.47
CA ASP A 327 25.57 -32.11 -3.56
C ASP A 327 26.05 -31.49 -2.23
N THR A 328 27.34 -31.15 -2.11
CA THR A 328 27.86 -30.54 -0.87
C THR A 328 27.32 -29.10 -0.72
N PRO A 329 26.96 -28.69 0.49
CA PRO A 329 26.50 -27.32 0.73
C PRO A 329 27.58 -26.28 0.36
N VAL A 330 27.20 -25.27 -0.43
CA VAL A 330 28.04 -24.14 -0.83
C VAL A 330 27.46 -22.87 -0.26
N THR A 331 28.24 -22.16 0.53
CA THR A 331 27.86 -20.84 1.06
C THR A 331 28.04 -19.80 -0.05
N VAL A 332 26.92 -19.25 -0.52
CA VAL A 332 26.91 -18.18 -1.53
C VAL A 332 26.49 -16.88 -0.90
N GLN A 333 27.32 -15.85 -1.03
CA GLN A 333 27.00 -14.49 -0.64
C GLN A 333 26.98 -13.58 -1.86
N LEU A 334 25.96 -12.73 -1.94
CA LEU A 334 25.86 -11.69 -2.97
C LEU A 334 26.33 -10.35 -2.42
N SER A 335 26.99 -9.57 -3.27
CA SER A 335 27.38 -8.18 -2.99
C SER A 335 27.00 -7.30 -4.17
N GLY A 336 26.75 -6.02 -3.93
CA GLY A 336 26.31 -5.10 -4.98
C GLY A 336 24.83 -5.25 -5.37
N SER A 337 24.44 -4.76 -6.53
CA SER A 337 23.06 -4.80 -7.04
C SER A 337 23.04 -4.66 -8.55
N ILE A 338 22.16 -5.39 -9.23
CA ILE A 338 21.93 -5.21 -10.67
C ILE A 338 21.23 -3.89 -11.01
N GLY A 339 20.59 -3.24 -10.03
CA GLY A 339 19.82 -2.03 -10.25
C GLY A 339 18.60 -2.21 -11.16
N ASN A 340 18.14 -1.12 -11.74
CA ASN A 340 17.05 -1.14 -12.71
C ASN A 340 17.51 -1.55 -14.10
N ALA A 341 16.64 -2.21 -14.84
CA ALA A 341 16.88 -2.52 -16.26
C ALA A 341 17.30 -1.26 -17.02
N PRO A 342 18.30 -1.33 -17.93
CA PRO A 342 18.81 -0.16 -18.64
C PRO A 342 17.73 0.65 -19.36
N VAL A 343 16.73 -0.01 -19.94
CA VAL A 343 15.61 0.63 -20.63
C VAL A 343 14.70 1.41 -19.67
N LEU A 344 14.71 1.08 -18.37
CA LEU A 344 13.93 1.80 -17.36
C LEU A 344 14.63 3.04 -16.79
N ARG A 345 15.91 3.27 -17.09
CA ARG A 345 16.69 4.40 -16.52
C ARG A 345 16.06 5.77 -16.76
N ASN A 346 15.37 5.95 -17.88
CA ASN A 346 14.70 7.21 -18.21
C ASN A 346 13.25 7.29 -17.73
N MET A 347 12.62 6.18 -17.33
CA MET A 347 11.22 6.19 -16.85
C MET A 347 11.03 6.98 -15.57
N PRO A 348 11.92 6.89 -14.56
CA PRO A 348 11.79 7.66 -13.33
C PRO A 348 11.86 9.18 -13.54
N GLN A 349 12.53 9.67 -14.58
CA GLN A 349 12.52 11.10 -14.93
C GLN A 349 11.10 11.59 -15.26
N ASN A 350 10.33 10.70 -15.89
CA ASN A 350 8.92 10.96 -16.21
C ASN A 350 7.97 10.59 -15.08
N TYR A 351 8.28 9.60 -14.23
CA TYR A 351 7.45 9.09 -13.15
C TYR A 351 8.30 8.75 -11.93
N GLN A 352 8.59 9.74 -11.09
CA GLN A 352 9.40 9.55 -9.86
C GLN A 352 8.86 8.43 -8.96
N MET A 353 7.54 8.24 -8.96
CA MET A 353 6.87 7.16 -8.24
C MET A 353 7.42 5.77 -8.61
N LEU A 354 7.87 5.55 -9.85
CA LEU A 354 8.43 4.27 -10.28
C LEU A 354 9.71 3.90 -9.53
N ASN A 355 10.55 4.87 -9.12
CA ASN A 355 11.73 4.60 -8.29
C ASN A 355 11.39 3.93 -6.95
N ARG A 356 10.16 4.13 -6.46
CA ARG A 356 9.70 3.58 -5.19
C ARG A 356 8.85 2.33 -5.36
N LEU A 357 8.33 2.10 -6.57
CA LEU A 357 7.45 0.99 -6.88
C LEU A 357 8.17 -0.20 -7.52
N ILE A 358 9.23 0.06 -8.29
CA ILE A 358 10.00 -1.02 -8.93
C ILE A 358 10.91 -1.64 -7.86
N PRO A 359 10.78 -2.93 -7.57
CA PRO A 359 11.59 -3.59 -6.57
C PRO A 359 13.02 -3.79 -7.09
N GLY A 360 14.02 -3.49 -6.25
CA GLY A 360 15.40 -3.87 -6.48
C GLY A 360 15.62 -5.31 -6.03
N THR A 361 15.23 -6.29 -6.82
CA THR A 361 15.13 -7.71 -6.42
C THR A 361 16.44 -8.38 -6.65
N PHE A 362 17.46 -8.21 -6.97
CA PHE A 362 18.72 -8.94 -7.08
C PHE A 362 19.87 -8.06 -6.57
N SER A 363 20.07 -8.15 -5.27
CA SER A 363 21.07 -7.31 -4.58
C SER A 363 21.68 -8.04 -3.39
N GLY A 364 22.91 -7.69 -3.05
CA GLY A 364 23.58 -8.18 -1.85
C GLY A 364 22.92 -7.68 -0.58
N GLY A 365 22.95 -8.52 0.46
CA GLY A 365 22.34 -8.23 1.76
C GLY A 365 20.84 -8.49 1.82
N ASP A 366 20.25 -9.07 0.79
CA ASP A 366 18.84 -9.49 0.78
C ASP A 366 18.75 -11.02 0.90
N ASP A 367 18.33 -11.51 2.05
CA ASP A 367 18.12 -12.94 2.32
C ASP A 367 17.15 -13.57 1.32
N LEU A 368 16.20 -12.79 0.80
CA LEU A 368 15.24 -13.24 -0.19
C LEU A 368 15.88 -13.64 -1.52
N THR A 369 17.01 -13.08 -1.86
CA THR A 369 17.73 -13.44 -3.10
C THR A 369 18.29 -14.86 -3.01
N GLN A 370 18.88 -15.23 -1.87
CA GLN A 370 19.40 -16.58 -1.65
C GLN A 370 18.29 -17.62 -1.53
N TYR A 371 17.21 -17.25 -0.85
CA TYR A 371 15.99 -18.05 -0.84
C TYR A 371 15.44 -18.26 -2.26
N GLY A 372 15.59 -17.27 -3.15
CA GLY A 372 15.26 -17.37 -4.57
C GLY A 372 16.10 -18.42 -5.30
N PHE A 373 17.41 -18.48 -5.08
CA PHE A 373 18.26 -19.53 -5.69
C PHE A 373 17.79 -20.93 -5.30
N TYR A 374 17.52 -21.16 -4.03
CA TYR A 374 17.05 -22.44 -3.54
C TYR A 374 15.62 -22.77 -3.97
N CYS A 375 14.67 -21.88 -3.66
CA CYS A 375 13.24 -22.19 -3.79
C CYS A 375 12.68 -21.97 -5.20
N TYR A 376 13.26 -21.04 -5.98
CA TYR A 376 12.75 -20.70 -7.30
C TYR A 376 13.51 -21.39 -8.43
N TYR A 377 14.84 -21.45 -8.34
CA TYR A 377 15.69 -22.03 -9.38
C TYR A 377 16.18 -23.46 -9.04
N GLY A 378 15.89 -23.96 -7.86
CA GLY A 378 16.16 -25.33 -7.45
C GLY A 378 17.63 -25.64 -7.15
N MET A 379 18.43 -24.65 -6.82
CA MET A 379 19.84 -24.83 -6.43
C MET A 379 19.92 -25.31 -4.97
N ARG A 380 19.73 -26.61 -4.74
CA ARG A 380 19.58 -27.21 -3.42
C ARG A 380 20.83 -27.16 -2.55
N ASN A 381 21.99 -27.07 -3.15
CA ASN A 381 23.28 -26.99 -2.47
C ASN A 381 23.69 -25.58 -2.08
N VAL A 382 22.93 -24.53 -2.48
CA VAL A 382 23.17 -23.17 -2.01
C VAL A 382 22.64 -22.99 -0.60
N VAL A 383 23.53 -22.60 0.31
CA VAL A 383 23.21 -22.29 1.69
C VAL A 383 23.63 -20.87 2.02
N TRP A 384 22.88 -20.24 2.93
CA TRP A 384 23.26 -18.95 3.48
C TRP A 384 23.78 -19.14 4.90
N ASN A 385 24.89 -18.49 5.20
CA ASN A 385 25.47 -18.48 6.53
C ASN A 385 25.59 -17.00 6.99
N PRO A 386 24.73 -16.54 7.90
CA PRO A 386 24.73 -15.17 8.37
C PRO A 386 25.97 -14.83 9.24
N ASP A 387 26.64 -15.87 9.77
CA ASP A 387 27.81 -15.69 10.65
C ASP A 387 29.12 -15.48 9.87
N VAL A 388 29.08 -15.61 8.54
CA VAL A 388 30.26 -15.48 7.67
C VAL A 388 30.08 -14.35 6.69
N ASP A 389 30.97 -13.37 6.72
CA ASP A 389 31.03 -12.31 5.70
C ASP A 389 32.17 -12.62 4.71
N LEU A 390 31.81 -13.15 3.55
CA LEU A 390 32.75 -13.53 2.49
C LEU A 390 33.45 -12.33 1.85
N ARG A 391 32.95 -11.09 2.06
CA ARG A 391 33.60 -9.87 1.57
C ARG A 391 34.88 -9.53 2.32
N GLU A 392 35.04 -10.06 3.52
CA GLU A 392 36.26 -9.90 4.33
C GLU A 392 37.31 -10.96 4.03
N MET A 393 36.98 -11.97 3.22
CA MET A 393 37.88 -13.06 2.83
C MET A 393 38.62 -12.70 1.51
N ASP A 394 39.88 -13.08 1.44
CA ASP A 394 40.70 -12.92 0.21
C ASP A 394 40.46 -14.11 -0.72
N LEU A 395 39.30 -14.13 -1.36
CA LEU A 395 38.87 -15.19 -2.27
C LEU A 395 39.42 -14.93 -3.68
N PRO A 396 40.02 -15.93 -4.35
CA PRO A 396 40.50 -15.81 -5.73
C PRO A 396 39.34 -15.53 -6.69
N VAL A 397 39.61 -14.73 -7.73
CA VAL A 397 38.66 -14.51 -8.82
C VAL A 397 38.59 -15.76 -9.68
N VAL A 398 37.39 -16.30 -9.83
CA VAL A 398 37.06 -17.46 -10.65
C VAL A 398 36.53 -17.01 -12.01
N GLU A 399 35.60 -16.02 -11.99
CA GLU A 399 35.01 -15.45 -13.20
C GLU A 399 34.90 -13.94 -13.05
N ASP A 400 35.18 -13.22 -14.15
CA ASP A 400 35.03 -11.76 -14.20
C ASP A 400 34.52 -11.32 -15.58
N ASN A 401 33.27 -10.84 -15.60
CA ASN A 401 32.64 -10.36 -16.82
C ASN A 401 31.99 -8.98 -16.61
N MET A 402 31.33 -8.45 -17.64
CA MET A 402 30.71 -7.12 -17.57
C MET A 402 29.54 -7.01 -16.59
N TYR A 403 29.02 -8.11 -16.11
CA TYR A 403 27.80 -8.15 -15.28
C TYR A 403 28.07 -8.50 -13.82
N HIS A 404 29.09 -9.31 -13.55
CA HIS A 404 29.46 -9.71 -12.19
C HIS A 404 30.91 -10.23 -12.15
N THR A 405 31.43 -10.31 -10.94
CA THR A 405 32.66 -11.01 -10.62
C THR A 405 32.34 -12.11 -9.64
N ILE A 406 32.78 -13.34 -9.87
CA ILE A 406 32.65 -14.44 -8.94
C ILE A 406 34.03 -14.71 -8.33
N ARG A 407 34.07 -14.74 -7.01
CA ARG A 407 35.24 -15.15 -6.22
C ARG A 407 34.87 -16.40 -5.44
N GLY A 408 35.79 -17.35 -5.36
CA GLY A 408 35.47 -18.56 -4.62
C GLY A 408 36.67 -19.44 -4.35
N GLU A 409 36.61 -20.13 -3.19
CA GLU A 409 37.55 -21.18 -2.80
C GLU A 409 36.79 -22.22 -1.97
N GLY A 410 36.93 -23.50 -2.35
CA GLY A 410 36.21 -24.60 -1.70
C GLY A 410 34.69 -24.42 -1.75
N SER A 411 34.05 -24.38 -0.57
CA SER A 411 32.58 -24.21 -0.45
C SER A 411 32.14 -22.76 -0.18
N CYS A 412 33.03 -21.78 -0.34
CA CYS A 412 32.73 -20.35 -0.12
C CYS A 412 32.75 -19.60 -1.45
N VAL A 413 31.65 -18.96 -1.81
CA VAL A 413 31.50 -18.24 -3.08
C VAL A 413 30.87 -16.87 -2.86
N LEU A 414 31.59 -15.81 -3.28
CA LEU A 414 31.12 -14.43 -3.29
C LEU A 414 30.80 -14.02 -4.72
N VAL A 415 29.61 -13.54 -4.96
CA VAL A 415 29.16 -12.95 -6.25
C VAL A 415 29.03 -11.45 -6.10
N GLU A 416 29.90 -10.69 -6.78
CA GLU A 416 29.90 -9.25 -6.81
C GLU A 416 29.14 -8.76 -8.05
N LEU A 417 27.91 -8.26 -7.87
CA LEU A 417 27.06 -7.76 -8.95
C LEU A 417 27.51 -6.37 -9.42
N LYS A 418 27.52 -6.13 -10.76
CA LYS A 418 27.92 -4.86 -11.40
C LYS A 418 26.73 -4.13 -12.03
#